data_c512253397ec46f5a83ff4f6c97784b9
#
_entry.id   c512253397ec46f5a83ff4f6c97784b9
#
_cell.length_a   1.000
_cell.length_b   1.000
_cell.length_c   1.000
_cell.angle_alpha   90.00
_cell.angle_beta   90.00
_cell.angle_gamma   90.00
#
_symmetry.space_group_name_H-M   'P 1'
#
loop_
_entity.id
_entity.type
_entity.pdbx_description
1 polymer ?
#
loop_
_entity_poly.entity_id
_entity_poly.type
_entity_poly.pdbx_seq_one_letter_code
_entity_poly.pdbx_strand_id
1 'polypeptide(L)'
;VHGTGRAIKADNIVVYYKTGYSQMRASEIQPLPRGLKMLSFGDMKATGPAPRNSWESTPQVFECESTGARGDTIPACPPNSKLSMIVHFPQCWDGKNLDSADHKSHLSARVGDAGGRCPSSHPVAIPEITFTVRWDTGTAGAAGWRLSSDNYPYNGSNAGYSVHGDWFNGWNEGVSNAWHNGCIRGLKDCKAHLVGNGQMLY
;
A
#
# COMPACT_ATOMS: atom_id res chain seq x y z
N VAL A 1 9.27 6.44 10.97
CA VAL A 1 10.35 5.56 11.43
C VAL A 1 11.17 6.28 12.48
N HIS A 2 11.71 5.54 13.40
CA HIS A 2 12.38 6.06 14.56
C HIS A 2 13.57 5.13 14.92
N GLY A 3 14.74 5.71 14.99
CA GLY A 3 15.95 5.03 15.45
C GLY A 3 16.64 5.89 16.49
N THR A 4 17.23 5.30 17.50
CA THR A 4 18.01 6.01 18.55
C THR A 4 17.29 7.19 19.21
N GLY A 5 15.96 7.12 19.37
CA GLY A 5 15.13 8.20 19.98
C GLY A 5 14.82 9.38 19.05
N ARG A 6 15.20 9.35 17.78
CA ARG A 6 14.94 10.44 16.83
C ARG A 6 14.02 9.99 15.70
N ALA A 7 13.08 10.86 15.31
CA ALA A 7 12.27 10.65 14.11
C ALA A 7 13.14 10.73 12.86
N ILE A 8 12.97 9.76 11.97
CA ILE A 8 13.67 9.73 10.69
C ILE A 8 12.64 10.05 9.61
N LYS A 9 12.85 11.14 8.90
CA LYS A 9 11.97 11.59 7.82
C LYS A 9 12.14 10.65 6.61
N ALA A 10 11.03 10.33 5.94
CA ALA A 10 11.07 9.64 4.65
C ALA A 10 11.65 10.58 3.57
N ASP A 11 12.45 10.02 2.68
CA ASP A 11 13.01 10.76 1.54
C ASP A 11 12.01 10.83 0.41
N ASN A 12 11.23 9.77 0.23
CA ASN A 12 10.30 9.64 -0.87
C ASN A 12 9.03 8.88 -0.44
N ILE A 13 7.89 9.33 -0.92
CA ILE A 13 6.60 8.63 -0.81
C ILE A 13 5.99 8.61 -2.20
N VAL A 14 5.71 7.41 -2.71
CA VAL A 14 5.08 7.20 -4.01
C VAL A 14 3.79 6.44 -3.83
N VAL A 15 2.72 6.94 -4.44
CA VAL A 15 1.42 6.28 -4.51
C VAL A 15 1.23 5.77 -5.93
N TYR A 16 1.11 4.45 -6.07
CA TYR A 16 0.85 3.82 -7.35
C TYR A 16 -0.63 3.44 -7.47
N TYR A 17 -1.18 3.69 -8.65
CA TYR A 17 -2.49 3.22 -9.08
C TYR A 17 -2.27 2.27 -10.26
N LYS A 18 -2.69 1.03 -10.14
CA LYS A 18 -2.43 -0.03 -11.14
C LYS A 18 -3.66 -0.90 -11.35
N THR A 19 -3.64 -1.70 -12.41
CA THR A 19 -4.69 -2.70 -12.65
C THR A 19 -4.68 -3.78 -11.59
N GLY A 20 -3.51 -4.31 -11.23
CA GLY A 20 -3.35 -5.33 -10.19
C GLY A 20 -3.98 -6.71 -10.48
N TYR A 21 -4.68 -6.87 -11.61
CA TYR A 21 -5.42 -8.09 -11.95
C TYR A 21 -4.82 -8.77 -13.17
N SER A 22 -4.70 -10.11 -13.14
CA SER A 22 -4.32 -10.91 -14.30
C SER A 22 -5.50 -11.65 -14.96
N GLN A 23 -6.58 -11.88 -14.20
CA GLN A 23 -7.78 -12.63 -14.64
C GLN A 23 -8.98 -11.73 -14.94
N MET A 24 -8.78 -10.41 -14.94
CA MET A 24 -9.82 -9.44 -15.28
C MET A 24 -9.32 -8.52 -16.38
N ARG A 25 -10.22 -8.14 -17.29
CA ARG A 25 -9.91 -7.15 -18.30
C ARG A 25 -9.84 -5.76 -17.65
N ALA A 26 -8.98 -4.89 -18.15
CA ALA A 26 -8.90 -3.51 -17.68
C ALA A 26 -10.24 -2.76 -17.78
N SER A 27 -11.10 -3.14 -18.74
CA SER A 27 -12.46 -2.59 -18.91
C SER A 27 -13.43 -2.99 -17.79
N GLU A 28 -13.16 -4.05 -17.04
CA GLU A 28 -13.99 -4.50 -15.92
C GLU A 28 -13.65 -3.74 -14.62
N ILE A 29 -12.48 -3.10 -14.56
CA ILE A 29 -12.05 -2.30 -13.40
C ILE A 29 -12.82 -0.98 -13.41
N GLN A 30 -13.52 -0.69 -12.32
CA GLN A 30 -14.29 0.53 -12.16
C GLN A 30 -13.46 1.67 -11.57
N PRO A 31 -13.79 2.93 -11.86
CA PRO A 31 -13.14 4.07 -11.19
C PRO A 31 -13.30 3.98 -9.67
N LEU A 32 -12.32 4.50 -8.95
CA LEU A 32 -12.42 4.64 -7.49
C LEU A 32 -13.56 5.61 -7.15
N PRO A 33 -14.56 5.19 -6.38
CA PRO A 33 -15.67 6.09 -6.03
C PRO A 33 -15.20 7.23 -5.14
N ARG A 34 -15.69 8.43 -5.38
CA ARG A 34 -15.36 9.60 -4.56
C ARG A 34 -15.77 9.38 -3.12
N GLY A 35 -14.89 9.72 -2.19
CA GLY A 35 -15.13 9.56 -0.76
C GLY A 35 -14.88 8.16 -0.22
N LEU A 36 -14.46 7.20 -1.07
CA LEU A 36 -14.05 5.88 -0.59
C LEU A 36 -12.90 6.02 0.39
N LYS A 37 -13.02 5.37 1.53
CA LYS A 37 -11.98 5.28 2.55
C LYS A 37 -11.47 3.86 2.64
N MET A 38 -10.19 3.70 2.85
CA MET A 38 -9.55 2.39 2.98
C MET A 38 -8.48 2.44 4.06
N LEU A 39 -8.55 1.47 4.97
CA LEU A 39 -7.45 1.16 5.88
C LEU A 39 -6.80 -0.15 5.42
N SER A 40 -5.50 -0.13 5.22
CA SER A 40 -4.71 -1.30 4.89
C SER A 40 -3.78 -1.67 6.02
N PHE A 41 -3.64 -2.95 6.29
CA PHE A 41 -2.87 -3.53 7.40
C PHE A 41 -3.36 -3.11 8.79
N GLY A 42 -2.63 -3.51 9.75
CA GLY A 42 -2.36 -3.06 11.09
C GLY A 42 -3.52 -2.87 12.02
N ASP A 43 -3.25 -3.44 13.12
CA ASP A 43 -3.71 -2.93 14.40
C ASP A 43 -2.56 -2.09 14.99
N MET A 44 -2.80 -0.82 15.28
CA MET A 44 -1.84 0.03 16.03
C MET A 44 -1.54 -0.54 17.43
N LYS A 45 -2.30 -1.55 17.85
CA LYS A 45 -2.06 -2.33 19.06
C LYS A 45 -1.40 -3.69 18.79
N ALA A 46 -0.98 -3.95 17.54
CA ALA A 46 -0.35 -5.20 17.18
C ALA A 46 0.90 -5.43 18.01
N THR A 47 0.97 -6.60 18.63
CA THR A 47 2.13 -7.07 19.40
C THR A 47 2.91 -8.17 18.68
N GLY A 48 2.50 -8.47 17.44
CA GLY A 48 3.07 -9.49 16.58
C GLY A 48 2.60 -9.34 15.13
N PRO A 49 3.05 -10.20 14.23
CA PRO A 49 2.67 -10.16 12.82
C PRO A 49 1.17 -10.42 12.66
N ALA A 50 0.56 -9.74 11.68
CA ALA A 50 -0.82 -10.00 11.31
C ALA A 50 -1.02 -11.46 10.84
N PRO A 51 -2.19 -12.06 11.05
CA PRO A 51 -2.50 -13.39 10.53
C PRO A 51 -2.31 -13.46 9.01
N ARG A 52 -1.60 -14.48 8.54
CA ARG A 52 -1.17 -14.58 7.12
C ARG A 52 -2.25 -15.06 6.14
N ASN A 53 -3.47 -15.23 6.55
CA ASN A 53 -4.57 -15.72 5.71
C ASN A 53 -5.50 -14.62 5.18
N SER A 54 -5.15 -13.37 5.34
CA SER A 54 -5.85 -12.22 4.77
C SER A 54 -4.94 -11.44 3.82
N TRP A 55 -5.51 -10.64 2.94
CA TRP A 55 -4.74 -9.73 2.08
C TRP A 55 -3.91 -8.73 2.90
N GLU A 56 -4.27 -8.50 4.15
CA GLU A 56 -3.55 -7.68 5.12
C GLU A 56 -2.22 -8.31 5.56
N SER A 57 -2.08 -9.61 5.39
CA SER A 57 -0.86 -10.35 5.70
C SER A 57 0.02 -10.56 4.46
N THR A 58 0.02 -9.63 3.52
CA THR A 58 0.95 -9.70 2.39
C THR A 58 2.37 -9.72 2.95
N PRO A 59 3.11 -10.82 2.77
CA PRO A 59 4.47 -10.90 3.26
C PRO A 59 5.33 -9.85 2.56
N GLN A 60 6.34 -9.35 3.27
CA GLN A 60 7.36 -8.48 2.68
C GLN A 60 6.94 -7.01 2.55
N VAL A 61 6.38 -6.48 3.62
CA VAL A 61 6.08 -5.05 3.72
C VAL A 61 7.35 -4.19 3.72
N PHE A 62 8.44 -4.71 4.28
CA PHE A 62 9.72 -4.01 4.33
C PHE A 62 10.74 -4.67 3.40
N GLU A 63 11.53 -3.83 2.75
CA GLU A 63 12.61 -4.25 1.87
C GLU A 63 13.85 -3.39 2.09
N CYS A 64 15.01 -4.05 2.21
CA CYS A 64 16.30 -3.42 2.15
C CYS A 64 16.82 -3.46 0.72
N GLU A 65 16.91 -2.33 0.03
CA GLU A 65 17.24 -2.29 -1.40
C GLU A 65 18.62 -2.86 -1.73
N SER A 66 19.63 -2.63 -0.89
CA SER A 66 21.01 -3.08 -1.17
C SER A 66 21.23 -4.57 -0.94
N THR A 67 20.46 -5.21 -0.05
CA THR A 67 20.61 -6.63 0.28
C THR A 67 19.53 -7.50 -0.31
N GLY A 68 18.41 -6.90 -0.76
CA GLY A 68 17.21 -7.61 -1.16
C GLY A 68 16.49 -8.29 0.00
N ALA A 69 16.90 -8.04 1.26
CA ALA A 69 16.22 -8.60 2.43
C ALA A 69 14.81 -8.03 2.54
N ARG A 70 13.82 -8.93 2.61
CA ARG A 70 12.40 -8.60 2.70
C ARG A 70 11.77 -9.30 3.89
N GLY A 71 10.73 -8.68 4.47
CA GLY A 71 9.99 -9.29 5.57
C GLY A 71 8.86 -8.45 6.10
N ASP A 72 8.15 -9.01 7.07
CA ASP A 72 7.05 -8.35 7.79
C ASP A 72 7.59 -7.41 8.89
N THR A 73 8.88 -7.44 9.13
CA THR A 73 9.59 -6.59 10.10
C THR A 73 10.65 -5.77 9.41
N ILE A 74 11.02 -4.66 10.04
CA ILE A 74 12.09 -3.79 9.53
C ILE A 74 13.43 -4.54 9.58
N PRO A 75 14.05 -4.82 8.42
CA PRO A 75 15.35 -5.48 8.39
C PRO A 75 16.47 -4.54 8.85
N ALA A 76 17.55 -5.13 9.36
CA ALA A 76 18.77 -4.40 9.68
C ALA A 76 19.53 -4.03 8.38
N CYS A 77 19.02 -3.04 7.68
CA CYS A 77 19.63 -2.52 6.45
C CYS A 77 21.02 -1.92 6.76
N PRO A 78 22.05 -2.20 5.95
CA PRO A 78 23.37 -1.65 6.16
C PRO A 78 23.41 -0.13 5.91
N PRO A 79 24.52 0.54 6.31
CA PRO A 79 24.77 1.92 5.94
C PRO A 79 24.73 2.17 4.42
N ASN A 80 24.38 3.40 4.05
CA ASN A 80 24.30 3.86 2.65
C ASN A 80 23.38 3.00 1.76
N SER A 81 22.30 2.50 2.33
CA SER A 81 21.23 1.76 1.67
C SER A 81 19.92 2.52 1.75
N LYS A 82 18.86 1.91 1.25
CA LYS A 82 17.49 2.39 1.42
C LYS A 82 16.63 1.30 2.02
N LEU A 83 15.81 1.70 2.99
CA LEU A 83 14.72 0.91 3.52
C LEU A 83 13.43 1.35 2.84
N SER A 84 12.73 0.43 2.21
CA SER A 84 11.40 0.64 1.67
C SER A 84 10.34 -0.01 2.56
N MET A 85 9.21 0.69 2.75
CA MET A 85 7.98 0.15 3.31
C MET A 85 6.92 0.17 2.22
N ILE A 86 6.28 -0.96 1.97
CA ILE A 86 5.30 -1.14 0.90
C ILE A 86 3.97 -1.53 1.53
N VAL A 87 2.93 -0.72 1.30
CA VAL A 87 1.58 -0.96 1.78
C VAL A 87 0.66 -1.16 0.58
N HIS A 88 0.04 -2.34 0.50
CA HIS A 88 -0.96 -2.67 -0.51
C HIS A 88 -2.36 -2.46 0.04
N PHE A 89 -3.23 -1.86 -0.75
CA PHE A 89 -4.64 -1.70 -0.40
C PHE A 89 -5.51 -2.75 -1.09
N PRO A 90 -6.69 -3.08 -0.54
CA PRO A 90 -7.63 -4.00 -1.15
C PRO A 90 -8.12 -3.47 -2.50
N GLN A 91 -8.45 -4.40 -3.40
CA GLN A 91 -8.78 -4.09 -4.79
C GLN A 91 -10.23 -4.43 -5.14
N CYS A 92 -10.99 -4.98 -4.22
CA CYS A 92 -12.37 -5.40 -4.44
C CYS A 92 -13.30 -4.66 -3.48
N TRP A 93 -14.30 -4.00 -4.01
CA TRP A 93 -15.27 -3.20 -3.25
C TRP A 93 -16.65 -3.85 -3.29
N ASP A 94 -17.45 -3.70 -2.22
CA ASP A 94 -18.81 -4.24 -2.12
C ASP A 94 -19.82 -3.55 -3.06
N GLY A 95 -19.42 -2.43 -3.68
CA GLY A 95 -20.24 -1.65 -4.61
C GLY A 95 -21.28 -0.76 -3.93
N LYS A 96 -21.25 -0.60 -2.61
CA LYS A 96 -22.30 0.10 -1.84
C LYS A 96 -21.73 1.09 -0.83
N ASN A 97 -20.85 0.64 0.05
CA ASN A 97 -20.39 1.40 1.20
C ASN A 97 -19.07 2.09 0.89
N LEU A 98 -19.01 3.40 1.12
CA LEU A 98 -17.77 4.19 0.96
C LEU A 98 -16.87 4.06 2.18
N ASP A 99 -17.38 3.52 3.27
CA ASP A 99 -16.72 3.32 4.54
C ASP A 99 -17.44 2.24 5.35
N SER A 100 -16.79 1.67 6.33
CA SER A 100 -17.35 0.75 7.33
C SER A 100 -16.77 1.08 8.70
N ALA A 101 -17.36 0.53 9.77
CA ALA A 101 -16.95 0.84 11.14
C ALA A 101 -15.46 0.51 11.43
N ASP A 102 -14.93 -0.47 10.73
CA ASP A 102 -13.52 -0.91 10.80
C ASP A 102 -12.66 -0.34 9.66
N HIS A 103 -13.23 0.49 8.77
CA HIS A 103 -12.62 1.03 7.56
C HIS A 103 -12.07 -0.03 6.58
N LYS A 104 -12.54 -1.29 6.69
CA LYS A 104 -12.02 -2.46 5.96
C LYS A 104 -13.08 -3.36 5.39
N SER A 105 -14.14 -3.70 6.15
CA SER A 105 -15.10 -4.76 5.81
C SER A 105 -15.97 -4.48 4.58
N HIS A 106 -15.98 -3.27 4.04
CA HIS A 106 -16.57 -2.93 2.74
C HIS A 106 -15.63 -3.21 1.55
N LEU A 107 -14.45 -3.74 1.84
CA LEU A 107 -13.39 -4.05 0.88
C LEU A 107 -12.89 -5.48 1.08
N SER A 108 -12.28 -6.05 0.05
CA SER A 108 -11.66 -7.38 0.09
C SER A 108 -10.46 -7.45 -0.82
N ALA A 109 -9.60 -8.44 -0.57
CA ALA A 109 -8.63 -8.86 -1.57
C ALA A 109 -9.32 -9.61 -2.70
N ARG A 110 -8.65 -9.67 -3.84
CA ARG A 110 -8.98 -10.62 -4.91
C ARG A 110 -8.73 -12.05 -4.43
N VAL A 111 -9.50 -12.99 -4.95
CA VAL A 111 -9.36 -14.42 -4.66
C VAL A 111 -8.64 -15.15 -5.81
N GLY A 112 -7.92 -16.21 -5.47
CA GLY A 112 -7.11 -16.99 -6.41
C GLY A 112 -5.66 -16.52 -6.48
N ASP A 113 -4.81 -17.32 -7.15
CA ASP A 113 -3.39 -17.04 -7.29
C ASP A 113 -3.14 -15.76 -8.07
N ALA A 114 -2.08 -15.07 -7.70
CA ALA A 114 -1.51 -13.85 -8.28
C ALA A 114 -2.37 -13.15 -9.34
N GLY A 115 -3.36 -12.36 -8.94
CA GLY A 115 -4.16 -11.57 -9.85
C GLY A 115 -5.57 -12.08 -10.13
N GLY A 116 -6.11 -12.95 -9.28
CA GLY A 116 -7.47 -13.49 -9.37
C GLY A 116 -8.59 -12.45 -9.45
N ARG A 117 -9.82 -12.91 -9.46
CA ARG A 117 -11.03 -12.07 -9.55
C ARG A 117 -11.50 -11.61 -8.17
N CYS A 118 -12.37 -10.64 -8.16
CA CYS A 118 -13.06 -10.22 -6.94
C CYS A 118 -14.05 -11.29 -6.46
N PRO A 119 -14.18 -11.50 -5.14
CA PRO A 119 -15.17 -12.43 -4.58
C PRO A 119 -16.59 -11.91 -4.79
N SER A 120 -17.58 -12.81 -4.76
CA SER A 120 -18.99 -12.44 -4.94
C SER A 120 -19.53 -11.47 -3.88
N SER A 121 -18.94 -11.45 -2.70
CA SER A 121 -19.27 -10.51 -1.63
C SER A 121 -18.81 -9.07 -1.93
N HIS A 122 -17.75 -8.92 -2.73
CA HIS A 122 -17.15 -7.63 -3.11
C HIS A 122 -16.89 -7.63 -4.62
N PRO A 123 -17.96 -7.58 -5.43
CA PRO A 123 -17.87 -7.90 -6.86
C PRO A 123 -17.23 -6.81 -7.71
N VAL A 124 -17.05 -5.61 -7.16
CA VAL A 124 -16.57 -4.45 -7.92
C VAL A 124 -15.06 -4.36 -7.85
N ALA A 125 -14.40 -4.65 -8.96
CA ALA A 125 -12.96 -4.45 -9.08
C ALA A 125 -12.64 -2.96 -9.21
N ILE A 126 -11.71 -2.48 -8.40
CA ILE A 126 -11.18 -1.11 -8.41
C ILE A 126 -9.66 -1.14 -8.60
N PRO A 127 -9.01 -0.04 -9.03
CA PRO A 127 -7.56 0.01 -9.14
C PRO A 127 -6.85 -0.40 -7.86
N GLU A 128 -5.80 -1.19 -7.98
CA GLU A 128 -4.91 -1.48 -6.85
C GLU A 128 -4.11 -0.23 -6.48
N ILE A 129 -4.11 0.12 -5.21
CA ILE A 129 -3.30 1.20 -4.67
C ILE A 129 -2.14 0.58 -3.89
N THR A 130 -0.95 1.13 -4.09
CA THR A 130 0.23 0.75 -3.33
C THR A 130 0.96 2.00 -2.89
N PHE A 131 1.26 2.11 -1.59
CA PHE A 131 2.18 3.10 -1.07
C PHE A 131 3.57 2.48 -0.98
N THR A 132 4.56 3.22 -1.45
CA THR A 132 5.97 2.91 -1.22
C THR A 132 6.62 4.10 -0.53
N VAL A 133 7.06 3.90 0.70
CA VAL A 133 7.75 4.91 1.50
C VAL A 133 9.20 4.49 1.63
N ARG A 134 10.14 5.41 1.37
CA ARG A 134 11.58 5.14 1.39
C ARG A 134 12.30 6.03 2.36
N TRP A 135 13.29 5.45 3.03
CA TRP A 135 14.23 6.15 3.91
C TRP A 135 15.66 5.79 3.53
N ASP A 136 16.51 6.80 3.46
CA ASP A 136 17.95 6.59 3.42
C ASP A 136 18.44 6.11 4.79
N THR A 137 19.22 5.05 4.80
CA THR A 137 19.76 4.48 6.05
C THR A 137 20.95 5.25 6.60
N GLY A 138 21.46 6.22 5.83
CA GLY A 138 22.62 7.03 6.20
C GLY A 138 23.85 6.21 6.52
N THR A 139 24.77 6.78 7.25
CA THR A 139 26.03 6.12 7.63
C THR A 139 25.90 5.13 8.78
N ALA A 140 24.75 5.11 9.47
CA ALA A 140 24.51 4.23 10.63
C ALA A 140 23.75 2.95 10.29
N GLY A 141 23.10 2.88 9.12
CA GLY A 141 22.21 1.79 8.79
C GLY A 141 20.86 1.85 9.53
N ALA A 142 20.03 0.84 9.36
CA ALA A 142 18.67 0.77 9.93
C ALA A 142 18.55 -0.18 11.14
N ALA A 143 19.66 -0.59 11.73
CA ALA A 143 19.62 -1.45 12.91
C ALA A 143 18.87 -0.75 14.07
N GLY A 144 17.88 -1.45 14.65
CA GLY A 144 17.06 -0.92 15.73
C GLY A 144 16.02 0.13 15.33
N TRP A 145 15.80 0.35 14.04
CA TRP A 145 14.70 1.20 13.57
C TRP A 145 13.34 0.60 13.90
N ARG A 146 12.39 1.48 14.22
CA ARG A 146 11.01 1.11 14.57
C ARG A 146 10.03 2.07 13.91
N LEU A 147 8.78 1.66 13.73
CA LEU A 147 7.69 2.60 13.49
C LEU A 147 7.39 3.38 14.77
N SER A 148 6.96 4.62 14.65
CA SER A 148 6.49 5.42 15.79
C SER A 148 5.22 4.84 16.45
N SER A 149 4.47 4.06 15.68
CA SER A 149 3.27 3.34 16.13
C SER A 149 3.56 1.99 16.81
N ASP A 150 4.79 1.50 16.77
CA ASP A 150 5.17 0.24 17.45
C ASP A 150 5.10 0.44 18.98
N ASN A 151 3.94 0.18 19.56
CA ASN A 151 3.66 0.37 20.99
C ASN A 151 3.81 -0.95 21.79
N TYR A 152 4.96 -1.61 21.64
CA TYR A 152 5.29 -2.86 22.32
C TYR A 152 6.82 -2.94 22.56
N PRO A 153 7.28 -3.78 23.50
CA PRO A 153 8.71 -3.94 23.76
C PRO A 153 9.47 -4.46 22.54
N TYR A 154 10.56 -3.80 22.22
CA TYR A 154 11.44 -4.24 21.14
C TYR A 154 12.35 -5.38 21.63
N ASN A 155 12.41 -6.46 20.89
CA ASN A 155 13.22 -7.65 21.22
C ASN A 155 14.39 -7.88 20.25
N GLY A 156 14.71 -6.89 19.39
CA GLY A 156 15.78 -6.99 18.39
C GLY A 156 15.29 -7.37 16.98
N SER A 157 14.07 -7.89 16.81
CA SER A 157 13.59 -8.41 15.52
C SER A 157 12.12 -8.14 15.23
N ASN A 158 11.37 -7.51 16.15
CA ASN A 158 9.92 -7.37 16.06
C ASN A 158 9.45 -5.95 15.66
N ALA A 159 10.30 -5.12 15.06
CA ALA A 159 9.91 -3.78 14.64
C ALA A 159 9.04 -3.80 13.38
N GLY A 160 7.98 -2.99 13.37
CA GLY A 160 7.17 -2.78 12.16
C GLY A 160 5.80 -3.47 12.14
N TYR A 161 5.40 -4.23 13.17
CA TYR A 161 4.11 -4.92 13.19
C TYR A 161 2.90 -3.97 13.19
N SER A 162 3.08 -2.72 13.61
CA SER A 162 2.04 -1.69 13.60
C SER A 162 1.91 -0.97 12.25
N VAL A 163 2.56 -1.49 11.19
CA VAL A 163 2.44 -0.90 9.86
C VAL A 163 0.98 -0.84 9.42
N HIS A 164 0.55 0.31 8.92
CA HIS A 164 -0.76 0.52 8.34
C HIS A 164 -0.70 1.66 7.32
N GLY A 165 -1.73 1.78 6.52
CA GLY A 165 -1.92 2.90 5.61
C GLY A 165 -3.38 3.28 5.51
N ASP A 166 -3.65 4.57 5.56
CA ASP A 166 -4.97 5.16 5.35
C ASP A 166 -5.00 5.82 3.97
N TRP A 167 -6.08 5.60 3.25
CA TRP A 167 -6.30 6.22 1.97
C TRP A 167 -7.75 6.71 1.85
N PHE A 168 -7.91 7.96 1.39
CA PHE A 168 -9.21 8.59 1.17
C PHE A 168 -9.28 9.12 -0.25
N ASN A 169 -10.34 8.78 -0.98
CA ASN A 169 -10.52 9.30 -2.33
C ASN A 169 -11.01 10.75 -2.32
N GLY A 170 -10.07 11.68 -2.36
CA GLY A 170 -10.31 13.11 -2.52
C GLY A 170 -10.06 13.64 -3.92
N TRP A 171 -9.82 12.78 -4.91
CA TRP A 171 -9.56 13.20 -6.28
C TRP A 171 -10.72 14.02 -6.87
N ASN A 172 -10.39 15.02 -7.65
CA ASN A 172 -11.36 15.64 -8.56
C ASN A 172 -11.85 14.56 -9.55
N GLU A 173 -13.16 14.44 -9.72
CA GLU A 173 -13.76 13.37 -10.55
C GLU A 173 -13.30 13.41 -12.01
N GLY A 174 -13.17 14.61 -12.59
CA GLY A 174 -12.68 14.77 -13.96
C GLY A 174 -11.26 14.24 -14.12
N VAL A 175 -10.38 14.56 -13.17
CA VAL A 175 -8.99 14.07 -13.13
C VAL A 175 -8.97 12.56 -12.90
N SER A 176 -9.74 12.07 -11.94
CA SER A 176 -9.83 10.64 -11.62
C SER A 176 -10.28 9.83 -12.83
N ASN A 177 -11.34 10.27 -13.51
CA ASN A 177 -11.84 9.63 -14.72
C ASN A 177 -10.83 9.70 -15.88
N ALA A 178 -10.08 10.80 -16.02
CA ALA A 178 -9.08 10.94 -17.07
C ALA A 178 -7.96 9.90 -16.91
N TRP A 179 -7.32 9.83 -15.73
CA TRP A 179 -6.25 8.85 -15.53
C TRP A 179 -6.79 7.40 -15.48
N HIS A 180 -8.00 7.18 -14.98
CA HIS A 180 -8.61 5.86 -15.01
C HIS A 180 -8.79 5.36 -16.45
N ASN A 181 -9.39 6.17 -17.31
CA ASN A 181 -9.62 5.81 -18.71
C ASN A 181 -8.31 5.76 -19.51
N GLY A 182 -7.44 6.73 -19.31
CA GLY A 182 -6.18 6.86 -20.06
C GLY A 182 -5.12 5.85 -19.63
N CYS A 183 -4.98 5.60 -18.34
CA CYS A 183 -3.91 4.76 -17.80
C CYS A 183 -4.39 3.36 -17.44
N ILE A 184 -5.40 3.22 -16.56
CA ILE A 184 -5.87 1.91 -16.10
C ILE A 184 -6.53 1.13 -17.23
N ARG A 185 -7.59 1.67 -17.83
CA ARG A 185 -8.30 1.00 -18.93
C ARG A 185 -7.48 0.93 -20.22
N GLY A 186 -6.65 1.93 -20.45
CA GLY A 186 -5.75 1.99 -21.60
C GLY A 186 -4.49 1.15 -21.45
N LEU A 187 -4.24 0.52 -20.29
CA LEU A 187 -3.03 -0.26 -19.96
C LEU A 187 -1.74 0.52 -20.27
N LYS A 188 -1.74 1.83 -19.98
CA LYS A 188 -0.59 2.70 -20.21
C LYS A 188 0.16 2.96 -18.93
N ASP A 189 1.49 2.90 -18.99
CA ASP A 189 2.35 3.42 -17.95
C ASP A 189 2.42 4.96 -18.05
N CYS A 190 1.57 5.63 -17.31
CA CYS A 190 1.46 7.08 -17.37
C CYS A 190 2.53 7.82 -16.57
N LYS A 191 3.39 7.11 -15.83
CA LYS A 191 4.39 7.75 -14.97
C LYS A 191 3.76 8.72 -13.95
N ALA A 192 4.59 9.56 -13.33
CA ALA A 192 4.11 10.61 -12.44
C ALA A 192 3.50 11.76 -13.26
N HIS A 193 2.47 12.38 -12.71
CA HIS A 193 1.80 13.59 -13.25
C HIS A 193 1.06 13.44 -14.59
N LEU A 194 1.09 12.30 -15.25
CA LEU A 194 0.37 12.10 -16.50
C LEU A 194 -0.96 11.39 -16.28
N VAL A 195 -2.00 11.80 -17.02
CA VAL A 195 -3.35 11.21 -16.94
C VAL A 195 -3.72 10.37 -18.16
N GLY A 196 -2.75 10.07 -19.03
CA GLY A 196 -2.90 9.17 -20.17
C GLY A 196 -3.58 9.75 -21.42
N ASN A 197 -4.01 11.00 -21.37
CA ASN A 197 -4.63 11.74 -22.49
C ASN A 197 -3.74 12.88 -23.02
N GLY A 198 -2.47 12.93 -22.63
CA GLY A 198 -1.54 14.00 -22.96
C GLY A 198 -1.53 15.19 -22.00
N GLN A 199 -2.45 15.23 -21.03
CA GLN A 199 -2.48 16.27 -19.99
C GLN A 199 -1.57 15.88 -18.81
N MET A 200 -1.03 16.90 -18.17
CA MET A 200 -0.24 16.77 -16.94
C MET A 200 -0.98 17.39 -15.75
N LEU A 201 -0.75 16.83 -14.58
CA LEU A 201 -1.12 17.42 -13.30
C LEU A 201 0.02 18.31 -12.81
N TYR A 202 -0.31 19.52 -12.39
CA TYR A 202 0.63 20.49 -11.79
C TYR A 202 0.30 20.73 -10.33
#